data_96e358448eca0b4c100bf60e46fdbbdf
#
_entry.id   96e358448eca0b4c100bf60e46fdbbdf
#
_cell.length_a   1.000
_cell.length_b   1.000
_cell.length_c   1.000
_cell.angle_alpha   90.00
_cell.angle_beta   90.00
_cell.angle_gamma   90.00
#
_symmetry.space_group_name_H-M   'P 1'
#
loop_
_entity.id
_entity.type
_entity.pdbx_description
1 polymer ?
#
loop_
_entity_poly.entity_id
_entity_poly.type
_entity_poly.pdbx_seq_one_letter_code
_entity_poly.pdbx_strand_id
1 'polypeptide(L)'
;VKPGDLCRFGTITGVVEEIGLRSTLIRTLNRTMLVVPNSVFSSVEVENLSSRDRIRYYRHVVLQMANADQLRIITAKLRELFYSHPMVMQETVSIRFESIEQATAVLRLDAGIATTNYQEFLAAAEDLNLHIVELVHETGAIFSGPGQVLQIREFKQASDEELAKIRATLDDWREQDRLPFPDHSADEKQKFKGQLDYPTPGSSR
;
A
#
# COMPACT_ATOMS: atom_id res chain seq x y z
N VAL A 1 30.10 7.24 5.97
CA VAL A 1 29.89 6.56 7.26
C VAL A 1 30.93 7.08 8.24
N LYS A 2 30.51 7.38 9.45
CA LYS A 2 31.36 7.86 10.55
C LYS A 2 30.99 7.13 11.84
N PRO A 3 31.85 7.11 12.85
CA PRO A 3 31.50 6.61 14.17
C PRO A 3 30.24 7.31 14.71
N GLY A 4 29.32 6.52 15.26
CA GLY A 4 27.98 6.93 15.70
C GLY A 4 26.87 6.71 14.66
N ASP A 5 27.17 6.49 13.40
CA ASP A 5 26.16 6.22 12.38
C ASP A 5 25.52 4.85 12.56
N LEU A 6 24.19 4.79 12.51
CA LEU A 6 23.45 3.55 12.36
C LEU A 6 23.46 3.17 10.88
N CYS A 7 24.05 2.05 10.57
CA CYS A 7 24.18 1.56 9.20
C CYS A 7 23.67 0.13 9.06
N ARG A 8 23.21 -0.19 7.85
CA ARG A 8 22.92 -1.56 7.44
C ARG A 8 24.02 -2.04 6.50
N PHE A 9 24.58 -3.19 6.79
CA PHE A 9 25.63 -3.86 6.05
C PHE A 9 25.09 -5.21 5.57
N GLY A 10 24.59 -5.27 4.37
CA GLY A 10 23.86 -6.45 3.90
C GLY A 10 22.66 -6.76 4.83
N THR A 11 22.71 -7.87 5.55
CA THR A 11 21.64 -8.30 6.49
C THR A 11 21.83 -7.79 7.92
N ILE A 12 22.97 -7.18 8.25
CA ILE A 12 23.32 -6.76 9.61
C ILE A 12 23.07 -5.26 9.77
N THR A 13 22.35 -4.89 10.81
CA THR A 13 22.14 -3.48 11.19
C THR A 13 22.84 -3.22 12.51
N GLY A 14 23.58 -2.11 12.59
CA GLY A 14 24.29 -1.73 13.81
C GLY A 14 24.87 -0.33 13.75
N VAL A 15 25.30 0.16 14.90
CA VAL A 15 25.98 1.45 15.06
C VAL A 15 27.46 1.25 14.88
N VAL A 16 28.08 2.06 14.02
CA VAL A 16 29.52 2.09 13.86
C VAL A 16 30.14 2.70 15.11
N GLU A 17 30.92 1.94 15.87
CA GLU A 17 31.60 2.47 17.05
C GLU A 17 32.96 3.05 16.72
N GLU A 18 33.74 2.33 15.92
CA GLU A 18 35.10 2.73 15.58
C GLU A 18 35.45 2.28 14.16
N ILE A 19 36.18 3.13 13.45
CA ILE A 19 36.73 2.80 12.12
C ILE A 19 38.26 2.78 12.29
N GLY A 20 38.83 1.59 12.44
CA GLY A 20 40.25 1.38 12.51
C GLY A 20 40.93 1.28 11.14
N LEU A 21 42.24 1.08 11.11
CA LEU A 21 43.02 0.99 9.87
C LEU A 21 42.69 -0.27 9.06
N ARG A 22 42.36 -1.40 9.70
CA ARG A 22 42.12 -2.70 9.06
C ARG A 22 40.71 -3.23 9.23
N SER A 23 40.02 -2.77 10.28
CA SER A 23 38.67 -3.25 10.62
C SER A 23 37.82 -2.14 11.22
N THR A 24 36.54 -2.28 11.06
CA THR A 24 35.51 -1.42 11.64
C THR A 24 34.75 -2.20 12.71
N LEU A 25 34.55 -1.59 13.87
CA LEU A 25 33.78 -2.13 14.98
C LEU A 25 32.33 -1.64 14.89
N ILE A 26 31.40 -2.59 14.90
CA ILE A 26 29.96 -2.31 14.77
C ILE A 26 29.25 -2.95 15.96
N ARG A 27 28.49 -2.14 16.69
CA ARG A 27 27.59 -2.65 17.71
C ARG A 27 26.24 -2.95 17.11
N THR A 28 25.89 -4.21 17.08
CA THR A 28 24.60 -4.67 16.54
C THR A 28 23.44 -4.24 17.45
N LEU A 29 22.20 -4.33 16.93
CA LEU A 29 21.00 -4.06 17.73
C LEU A 29 20.87 -5.01 18.93
N ASN A 30 21.42 -6.23 18.85
CA ASN A 30 21.48 -7.18 19.96
C ASN A 30 22.59 -6.87 20.98
N ARG A 31 23.25 -5.70 20.84
CA ARG A 31 24.36 -5.23 21.73
C ARG A 31 25.64 -6.05 21.63
N THR A 32 25.74 -6.95 20.65
CA THR A 32 26.99 -7.67 20.35
C THR A 32 27.95 -6.81 19.54
N MET A 33 29.24 -7.08 19.66
CA MET A 33 30.28 -6.41 18.88
C MET A 33 30.62 -7.25 17.64
N LEU A 34 30.53 -6.64 16.49
CA LEU A 34 30.96 -7.23 15.23
C LEU A 34 32.21 -6.51 14.73
N VAL A 35 33.24 -7.27 14.41
CA VAL A 35 34.48 -6.78 13.81
C VAL A 35 34.46 -7.10 12.33
N VAL A 36 34.41 -6.10 11.48
CA VAL A 36 34.34 -6.26 10.03
C VAL A 36 35.64 -5.76 9.39
N PRO A 37 36.39 -6.59 8.66
CA PRO A 37 37.55 -6.12 7.91
C PRO A 37 37.16 -5.01 6.91
N ASN A 38 37.95 -3.94 6.81
CA ASN A 38 37.66 -2.83 5.92
C ASN A 38 37.61 -3.24 4.43
N SER A 39 38.31 -4.30 4.05
CA SER A 39 38.22 -4.88 2.70
C SER A 39 36.80 -5.40 2.34
N VAL A 40 36.03 -5.82 3.33
CA VAL A 40 34.65 -6.28 3.14
C VAL A 40 33.74 -5.09 2.80
N PHE A 41 33.99 -3.91 3.38
CA PHE A 41 33.20 -2.70 3.07
C PHE A 41 33.32 -2.24 1.62
N SER A 42 34.43 -2.54 0.95
CA SER A 42 34.58 -2.21 -0.47
C SER A 42 33.75 -3.09 -1.41
N SER A 43 33.22 -4.20 -0.91
CA SER A 43 32.45 -5.18 -1.70
C SER A 43 31.00 -5.33 -1.25
N VAL A 44 30.59 -4.69 -0.16
CA VAL A 44 29.24 -4.78 0.41
C VAL A 44 28.53 -3.43 0.31
N GLU A 45 27.27 -3.45 -0.07
CA GLU A 45 26.43 -2.25 -0.02
C GLU A 45 26.23 -1.82 1.44
N VAL A 46 26.49 -0.53 1.70
CA VAL A 46 26.31 0.09 3.00
C VAL A 46 25.21 1.13 2.92
N GLU A 47 24.11 0.89 3.62
CA GLU A 47 23.04 1.86 3.77
C GLU A 47 23.22 2.63 5.08
N ASN A 48 23.37 3.97 4.98
CA ASN A 48 23.46 4.82 6.16
C ASN A 48 22.09 5.30 6.60
N LEU A 49 21.55 4.70 7.64
CA LEU A 49 20.23 5.02 8.19
C LEU A 49 20.22 6.33 9.00
N SER A 50 21.38 6.79 9.48
CA SER A 50 21.49 8.08 10.18
C SER A 50 21.47 9.29 9.25
N SER A 51 21.75 9.09 7.96
CA SER A 51 21.79 10.17 6.96
C SER A 51 20.43 10.43 6.29
N ARG A 52 19.38 9.73 6.71
CA ARG A 52 18.02 9.98 6.19
C ARG A 52 17.50 11.34 6.67
N ASP A 53 16.71 11.98 5.83
CA ASP A 53 16.00 13.25 6.13
C ASP A 53 14.64 13.00 6.81
N ARG A 54 14.06 11.83 6.60
CA ARG A 54 12.76 11.41 7.11
C ARG A 54 12.67 9.89 7.19
N ILE A 55 11.63 9.38 7.87
CA ILE A 55 11.33 7.95 7.86
C ILE A 55 10.04 7.72 7.08
N ARG A 56 10.08 6.79 6.14
CA ARG A 56 8.93 6.43 5.32
C ARG A 56 7.95 5.57 6.12
N TYR A 57 6.71 6.03 6.20
CA TYR A 57 5.57 5.23 6.63
C TYR A 57 4.96 4.57 5.41
N TYR A 58 5.05 3.24 5.34
CA TYR A 58 4.51 2.47 4.22
C TYR A 58 3.72 1.29 4.75
N ARG A 59 2.41 1.24 4.44
CA ARG A 59 1.49 0.19 4.90
C ARG A 59 0.47 -0.15 3.83
N HIS A 60 0.01 -1.40 3.87
CA HIS A 60 -1.19 -1.80 3.17
C HIS A 60 -2.32 -2.01 4.18
N VAL A 61 -3.45 -1.40 3.91
CA VAL A 61 -4.70 -1.64 4.62
C VAL A 61 -5.54 -2.53 3.72
N VAL A 62 -5.82 -3.73 4.20
CA VAL A 62 -6.59 -4.73 3.45
C VAL A 62 -7.98 -4.81 4.06
N LEU A 63 -8.99 -4.48 3.26
CA LEU A 63 -10.39 -4.45 3.65
C LEU A 63 -11.15 -5.56 2.95
N GLN A 64 -12.20 -6.09 3.59
CA GLN A 64 -13.16 -6.94 2.89
C GLN A 64 -13.80 -6.12 1.74
N MET A 65 -14.21 -6.83 0.68
CA MET A 65 -14.76 -6.15 -0.50
C MET A 65 -15.94 -5.25 -0.10
N ALA A 66 -15.78 -3.97 -0.36
CA ALA A 66 -16.75 -2.93 -0.17
C ALA A 66 -17.24 -2.42 -1.53
N ASN A 67 -18.34 -1.65 -1.55
CA ASN A 67 -18.73 -0.96 -2.77
C ASN A 67 -17.76 0.18 -3.11
N ALA A 68 -17.76 0.61 -4.37
CA ALA A 68 -16.85 1.64 -4.86
C ALA A 68 -16.99 2.98 -4.12
N ASP A 69 -18.19 3.35 -3.71
CA ASP A 69 -18.43 4.61 -3.01
C ASP A 69 -17.88 4.58 -1.59
N GLN A 70 -18.01 3.46 -0.89
CA GLN A 70 -17.40 3.26 0.42
C GLN A 70 -15.88 3.35 0.33
N LEU A 71 -15.24 2.74 -0.68
CA LEU A 71 -13.80 2.85 -0.91
C LEU A 71 -13.36 4.28 -1.23
N ARG A 72 -14.16 5.05 -2.00
CA ARG A 72 -13.90 6.47 -2.25
C ARG A 72 -13.92 7.29 -0.96
N ILE A 73 -14.92 7.08 -0.12
CA ILE A 73 -15.05 7.78 1.18
C ILE A 73 -13.87 7.44 2.08
N ILE A 74 -13.54 6.16 2.24
CA ILE A 74 -12.42 5.71 3.06
C ILE A 74 -11.11 6.33 2.57
N THR A 75 -10.85 6.27 1.26
CA THR A 75 -9.62 6.80 0.68
C THR A 75 -9.52 8.32 0.86
N ALA A 76 -10.64 9.05 0.73
CA ALA A 76 -10.68 10.48 0.96
C ALA A 76 -10.40 10.83 2.42
N LYS A 77 -11.09 10.18 3.36
CA LYS A 77 -10.90 10.40 4.81
C LYS A 77 -9.48 10.01 5.26
N LEU A 78 -8.90 8.93 4.71
CA LEU A 78 -7.50 8.58 5.00
C LEU A 78 -6.53 9.66 4.53
N ARG A 79 -6.74 10.27 3.37
CA ARG A 79 -5.91 11.40 2.91
C ARG A 79 -6.04 12.59 3.85
N GLU A 80 -7.26 12.93 4.25
CA GLU A 80 -7.55 14.01 5.20
C GLU A 80 -6.84 13.76 6.54
N LEU A 81 -6.92 12.54 7.09
CA LEU A 81 -6.21 12.13 8.29
C LEU A 81 -4.70 12.38 8.16
N PHE A 82 -4.09 11.90 7.07
CA PHE A 82 -2.64 12.05 6.87
C PHE A 82 -2.23 13.51 6.66
N TYR A 83 -3.03 14.31 5.96
CA TYR A 83 -2.76 15.75 5.80
C TYR A 83 -2.93 16.53 7.11
N SER A 84 -3.76 16.05 8.05
CA SER A 84 -4.01 16.70 9.34
C SER A 84 -2.96 16.34 10.39
N HIS A 85 -2.23 15.24 10.23
CA HIS A 85 -1.27 14.78 11.23
C HIS A 85 0.02 15.63 11.21
N PRO A 86 0.42 16.24 12.35
CA PRO A 86 1.51 17.23 12.39
C PRO A 86 2.89 16.68 12.01
N MET A 87 3.13 15.38 12.22
CA MET A 87 4.40 14.75 11.88
C MET A 87 4.46 14.24 10.44
N VAL A 88 3.37 14.31 9.68
CA VAL A 88 3.32 13.85 8.28
C VAL A 88 3.72 14.98 7.34
N MET A 89 4.65 14.70 6.46
CA MET A 89 5.04 15.63 5.38
C MET A 89 4.02 15.55 4.25
N GLN A 90 3.15 16.56 4.14
CA GLN A 90 1.99 16.58 3.25
C GLN A 90 2.34 16.31 1.79
N GLU A 91 3.49 16.82 1.30
CA GLU A 91 3.97 16.63 -0.07
C GLU A 91 4.33 15.18 -0.42
N THR A 92 4.51 14.34 0.58
CA THR A 92 4.88 12.94 0.41
C THR A 92 3.70 11.98 0.45
N VAL A 93 2.50 12.48 0.83
CA VAL A 93 1.33 11.64 1.03
C VAL A 93 0.82 11.06 -0.28
N SER A 94 0.80 9.75 -0.35
CA SER A 94 0.25 9.01 -1.48
C SER A 94 -0.62 7.87 -0.98
N ILE A 95 -1.93 8.10 -0.92
CA ILE A 95 -2.91 7.09 -0.51
C ILE A 95 -3.76 6.73 -1.71
N ARG A 96 -3.74 5.43 -2.08
CA ARG A 96 -4.40 4.92 -3.28
C ARG A 96 -5.06 3.57 -3.01
N PHE A 97 -6.18 3.34 -3.66
CA PHE A 97 -6.69 2.00 -3.88
C PHE A 97 -5.79 1.34 -4.93
N GLU A 98 -5.09 0.29 -4.54
CA GLU A 98 -4.02 -0.30 -5.34
C GLU A 98 -4.50 -1.50 -6.15
N SER A 99 -5.14 -2.44 -5.48
CA SER A 99 -5.55 -3.70 -6.12
C SER A 99 -6.77 -4.34 -5.45
N ILE A 100 -7.33 -5.32 -6.17
CA ILE A 100 -8.32 -6.26 -5.64
C ILE A 100 -7.65 -7.63 -5.61
N GLU A 101 -7.58 -8.23 -4.44
CA GLU A 101 -6.97 -9.54 -4.23
C GLU A 101 -7.91 -10.43 -3.43
N GLN A 102 -8.22 -11.63 -3.94
CA GLN A 102 -9.05 -12.63 -3.24
C GLN A 102 -10.34 -12.06 -2.61
N ALA A 103 -11.06 -11.22 -3.36
CA ALA A 103 -12.24 -10.50 -2.90
C ALA A 103 -11.99 -9.52 -1.74
N THR A 104 -10.80 -8.98 -1.63
CA THR A 104 -10.43 -7.90 -0.72
C THR A 104 -9.94 -6.69 -1.47
N ALA A 105 -10.12 -5.51 -0.88
CA ALA A 105 -9.61 -4.25 -1.40
C ALA A 105 -8.30 -3.90 -0.68
N VAL A 106 -7.23 -3.69 -1.43
CA VAL A 106 -5.93 -3.29 -0.91
C VAL A 106 -5.74 -1.79 -1.09
N LEU A 107 -5.60 -1.07 0.02
CA LEU A 107 -5.26 0.34 0.03
C LEU A 107 -3.80 0.51 0.38
N ARG A 108 -3.03 1.19 -0.47
CA ARG A 108 -1.65 1.55 -0.20
C ARG A 108 -1.59 2.92 0.47
N LEU A 109 -0.94 2.97 1.63
CA LEU A 109 -0.63 4.17 2.38
C LEU A 109 0.87 4.40 2.36
N ASP A 110 1.29 5.54 1.85
CA ASP A 110 2.69 5.93 1.71
C ASP A 110 2.84 7.39 2.09
N ALA A 111 3.69 7.68 3.08
CA ALA A 111 3.95 9.03 3.54
C ALA A 111 5.33 9.13 4.20
N GLY A 112 5.90 10.32 4.22
CA GLY A 112 7.11 10.64 4.98
C GLY A 112 6.75 11.19 6.36
N ILE A 113 7.34 10.64 7.41
CA ILE A 113 7.26 11.20 8.77
C ILE A 113 8.47 12.10 8.99
N ALA A 114 8.23 13.34 9.42
CA ALA A 114 9.22 14.40 9.57
C ALA A 114 10.12 14.16 10.81
N THR A 115 10.74 13.01 10.89
CA THR A 115 11.71 12.66 11.94
C THR A 115 12.77 11.70 11.43
N THR A 116 13.94 11.76 12.02
CA THR A 116 15.02 10.78 11.86
C THR A 116 15.13 9.85 13.07
N ASN A 117 14.45 10.18 14.16
CA ASN A 117 14.41 9.37 15.38
C ASN A 117 13.41 8.24 15.23
N TYR A 118 13.88 7.00 15.37
CA TYR A 118 13.05 5.82 15.19
C TYR A 118 11.94 5.68 16.26
N GLN A 119 12.17 6.14 17.49
CA GLN A 119 11.16 6.10 18.56
C GLN A 119 10.02 7.10 18.30
N GLU A 120 10.35 8.29 17.85
CA GLU A 120 9.35 9.28 17.44
C GLU A 120 8.53 8.81 16.23
N PHE A 121 9.21 8.14 15.28
CA PHE A 121 8.52 7.51 14.16
C PHE A 121 7.53 6.42 14.63
N LEU A 122 7.94 5.58 15.58
CA LEU A 122 7.04 4.53 16.09
C LEU A 122 5.82 5.15 16.79
N ALA A 123 6.01 6.23 17.58
CA ALA A 123 4.89 6.92 18.23
C ALA A 123 3.93 7.54 17.20
N ALA A 124 4.45 8.22 16.18
CA ALA A 124 3.62 8.79 15.12
C ALA A 124 2.92 7.69 14.29
N ALA A 125 3.60 6.57 14.03
CA ALA A 125 3.03 5.44 13.31
C ALA A 125 1.94 4.74 14.12
N GLU A 126 2.09 4.63 15.44
CA GLU A 126 1.07 4.09 16.34
C GLU A 126 -0.18 4.97 16.34
N ASP A 127 -0.02 6.28 16.48
CA ASP A 127 -1.12 7.25 16.44
C ASP A 127 -1.89 7.16 15.12
N LEU A 128 -1.17 7.18 13.99
CA LEU A 128 -1.78 7.00 12.67
C LEU A 128 -2.53 5.66 12.55
N ASN A 129 -1.94 4.56 13.04
CA ASN A 129 -2.58 3.25 12.98
C ASN A 129 -3.88 3.21 13.79
N LEU A 130 -3.92 3.82 14.98
CA LEU A 130 -5.12 3.89 15.81
C LEU A 130 -6.23 4.68 15.10
N HIS A 131 -5.92 5.85 14.56
CA HIS A 131 -6.89 6.65 13.78
C HIS A 131 -7.37 5.93 12.52
N ILE A 132 -6.49 5.15 11.85
CA ILE A 132 -6.89 4.33 10.70
C ILE A 132 -7.92 3.27 11.14
N VAL A 133 -7.73 2.64 12.29
CA VAL A 133 -8.67 1.64 12.83
C VAL A 133 -10.02 2.28 13.14
N GLU A 134 -10.03 3.44 13.81
CA GLU A 134 -11.24 4.20 14.10
C GLU A 134 -11.99 4.59 12.82
N LEU A 135 -11.28 5.16 11.85
CA LEU A 135 -11.85 5.59 10.57
C LEU A 135 -12.46 4.44 9.78
N VAL A 136 -11.77 3.31 9.70
CA VAL A 136 -12.29 2.11 9.02
C VAL A 136 -13.55 1.62 9.70
N HIS A 137 -13.58 1.60 11.04
CA HIS A 137 -14.74 1.19 11.81
C HIS A 137 -15.94 2.17 11.62
N GLU A 138 -15.72 3.48 11.67
CA GLU A 138 -16.74 4.50 11.43
C GLU A 138 -17.38 4.41 10.05
N THR A 139 -16.61 4.02 9.05
CA THR A 139 -17.11 3.86 7.67
C THR A 139 -17.86 2.55 7.44
N GLY A 140 -17.99 1.71 8.46
CA GLY A 140 -18.63 0.40 8.37
C GLY A 140 -17.85 -0.60 7.53
N ALA A 141 -16.58 -0.35 7.25
CA ALA A 141 -15.70 -1.28 6.58
C ALA A 141 -15.08 -2.28 7.58
N ILE A 142 -14.68 -3.42 7.08
CA ILE A 142 -14.12 -4.50 7.88
C ILE A 142 -12.72 -4.81 7.39
N PHE A 143 -11.74 -4.85 8.29
CA PHE A 143 -10.41 -5.33 7.95
C PHE A 143 -10.45 -6.79 7.50
N SER A 144 -9.72 -7.09 6.46
CA SER A 144 -9.50 -8.48 6.06
C SER A 144 -8.31 -9.02 6.84
N GLY A 145 -8.58 -9.97 7.75
CA GLY A 145 -7.54 -10.68 8.48
C GLY A 145 -7.11 -11.95 7.74
N PRO A 146 -5.97 -12.58 8.13
CA PRO A 146 -5.52 -13.86 7.58
C PRO A 146 -6.39 -15.06 8.01
N GLY A 147 -7.55 -14.80 8.59
CA GLY A 147 -8.52 -15.85 8.97
C GLY A 147 -9.34 -16.27 7.75
N GLN A 148 -9.45 -17.57 7.49
CA GLN A 148 -10.56 -18.09 6.72
C GLN A 148 -11.83 -17.82 7.52
N VAL A 149 -12.47 -16.68 7.27
CA VAL A 149 -13.87 -16.54 7.62
C VAL A 149 -14.59 -17.46 6.64
N LEU A 150 -14.92 -18.66 7.08
CA LEU A 150 -15.92 -19.50 6.46
C LEU A 150 -17.25 -18.73 6.57
N GLN A 151 -17.43 -17.73 5.74
CA GLN A 151 -18.77 -17.28 5.41
C GLN A 151 -19.38 -18.44 4.62
N ILE A 152 -20.20 -19.22 5.28
CA ILE A 152 -21.20 -20.04 4.61
C ILE A 152 -22.19 -19.03 3.98
N ARG A 153 -21.77 -18.38 2.91
CA ARG A 153 -22.69 -17.74 2.00
C ARG A 153 -23.35 -18.91 1.32
N GLU A 154 -24.64 -19.08 1.54
CA GLU A 154 -25.44 -19.72 0.52
C GLU A 154 -25.02 -19.05 -0.80
N PHE A 155 -24.37 -19.81 -1.66
CA PHE A 155 -24.13 -19.40 -3.05
C PHE A 155 -25.53 -19.20 -3.61
N LYS A 156 -26.00 -17.96 -3.64
CA LYS A 156 -27.17 -17.61 -4.38
C LYS A 156 -26.76 -17.81 -5.84
N GLN A 157 -27.03 -18.99 -6.35
CA GLN A 157 -26.94 -19.21 -7.79
C GLN A 157 -27.76 -18.12 -8.44
N ALA A 158 -27.25 -17.55 -9.53
CA ALA A 158 -27.98 -16.57 -10.28
C ALA A 158 -29.38 -17.12 -10.54
N SER A 159 -30.41 -16.34 -10.28
CA SER A 159 -31.78 -16.78 -10.47
C SER A 159 -31.98 -17.18 -11.94
N ASP A 160 -32.93 -18.09 -12.21
CA ASP A 160 -33.22 -18.50 -13.58
C ASP A 160 -33.54 -17.30 -14.48
N GLU A 161 -34.10 -16.23 -13.92
CA GLU A 161 -34.36 -14.97 -14.65
C GLU A 161 -33.09 -14.23 -15.01
N GLU A 162 -32.09 -14.20 -14.11
CA GLU A 162 -30.78 -13.58 -14.37
C GLU A 162 -30.00 -14.38 -15.41
N LEU A 163 -30.03 -15.70 -15.31
CA LEU A 163 -29.42 -16.59 -16.32
C LEU A 163 -30.11 -16.48 -17.69
N ALA A 164 -31.43 -16.33 -17.72
CA ALA A 164 -32.16 -16.09 -18.95
C ALA A 164 -31.79 -14.76 -19.61
N LYS A 165 -31.63 -13.68 -18.82
CA LYS A 165 -31.18 -12.37 -19.34
C LYS A 165 -29.77 -12.45 -19.92
N ILE A 166 -28.84 -13.12 -19.22
CA ILE A 166 -27.47 -13.31 -19.72
C ILE A 166 -27.45 -14.07 -21.03
N ARG A 167 -28.25 -15.16 -21.14
CA ARG A 167 -28.35 -15.95 -22.36
C ARG A 167 -28.95 -15.14 -23.52
N ALA A 168 -30.05 -14.44 -23.28
CA ALA A 168 -30.67 -13.58 -24.28
C ALA A 168 -29.70 -12.50 -24.81
N THR A 169 -28.92 -11.90 -23.94
CA THR A 169 -27.89 -10.91 -24.33
C THR A 169 -26.78 -11.54 -25.18
N LEU A 170 -26.33 -12.74 -24.82
CA LEU A 170 -25.32 -13.46 -25.61
C LEU A 170 -25.84 -13.90 -26.97
N ASP A 171 -27.08 -14.32 -27.04
CA ASP A 171 -27.71 -14.76 -28.30
C ASP A 171 -27.93 -13.54 -29.23
N ASP A 172 -28.38 -12.40 -28.70
CA ASP A 172 -28.48 -11.15 -29.46
C ASP A 172 -27.11 -10.71 -30.00
N TRP A 173 -26.05 -10.79 -29.23
CA TRP A 173 -24.70 -10.48 -29.69
C TRP A 173 -24.21 -11.46 -30.77
N ARG A 174 -24.57 -12.73 -30.67
CA ARG A 174 -24.22 -13.73 -31.68
C ARG A 174 -24.97 -13.48 -33.00
N GLU A 175 -26.27 -13.17 -32.92
CA GLU A 175 -27.10 -12.87 -34.09
C GLU A 175 -26.62 -11.59 -34.81
N GLN A 176 -26.14 -10.62 -34.08
CA GLN A 176 -25.62 -9.37 -34.61
C GLN A 176 -24.14 -9.44 -35.02
N ASP A 177 -23.48 -10.60 -34.89
CA ASP A 177 -22.03 -10.79 -35.10
C ASP A 177 -21.17 -9.79 -34.32
N ARG A 178 -21.61 -9.46 -33.11
CA ARG A 178 -21.00 -8.46 -32.21
C ARG A 178 -20.39 -9.04 -30.96
N LEU A 179 -20.25 -10.36 -30.85
CA LEU A 179 -19.65 -10.99 -29.68
C LEU A 179 -18.17 -10.58 -29.60
N PRO A 180 -17.76 -9.81 -28.58
CA PRO A 180 -16.40 -9.28 -28.49
C PRO A 180 -15.42 -10.33 -27.96
N PHE A 181 -15.16 -11.36 -28.78
CA PHE A 181 -14.25 -12.43 -28.46
C PHE A 181 -13.35 -12.76 -29.65
N PRO A 182 -12.01 -12.83 -29.50
CA PRO A 182 -11.22 -12.72 -28.26
C PRO A 182 -11.05 -11.29 -27.74
N ASP A 183 -11.42 -10.28 -28.48
CA ASP A 183 -11.33 -8.85 -28.10
C ASP A 183 -12.23 -8.00 -29.01
N HIS A 184 -12.51 -6.77 -28.62
CA HIS A 184 -13.20 -5.78 -29.44
C HIS A 184 -12.36 -5.38 -30.67
N SER A 185 -13.02 -5.09 -31.79
CA SER A 185 -12.38 -4.54 -32.97
C SER A 185 -11.77 -3.14 -32.70
N ALA A 186 -10.83 -2.72 -33.54
CA ALA A 186 -10.19 -1.41 -33.41
C ALA A 186 -11.20 -0.24 -33.44
N ASP A 187 -12.23 -0.35 -34.28
CA ASP A 187 -13.29 0.67 -34.43
C ASP A 187 -14.20 0.73 -33.19
N GLU A 188 -14.49 -0.41 -32.59
CA GLU A 188 -15.28 -0.48 -31.35
C GLU A 188 -14.49 0.09 -30.16
N LYS A 189 -13.21 -0.25 -30.03
CA LYS A 189 -12.33 0.33 -28.99
C LYS A 189 -12.28 1.85 -29.09
N GLN A 190 -12.29 2.40 -30.29
CA GLN A 190 -12.30 3.83 -30.51
C GLN A 190 -13.62 4.50 -30.09
N LYS A 191 -14.75 3.81 -30.21
CA LYS A 191 -16.06 4.28 -29.73
C LYS A 191 -16.14 4.35 -28.21
N PHE A 192 -15.43 3.47 -27.48
CA PHE A 192 -15.39 3.48 -26.03
C PHE A 192 -14.50 4.59 -25.44
N LYS A 193 -13.61 5.15 -26.26
CA LYS A 193 -12.68 6.20 -25.82
C LYS A 193 -13.45 7.46 -25.37
N GLY A 194 -13.27 7.83 -24.11
CA GLY A 194 -13.89 9.03 -23.54
C GLY A 194 -15.34 8.86 -23.07
N GLN A 195 -15.88 7.63 -23.04
CA GLN A 195 -17.23 7.38 -22.49
C GLN A 195 -17.26 7.40 -20.96
N LEU A 196 -16.10 7.27 -20.30
CA LEU A 196 -15.98 7.39 -18.86
C LEU A 196 -15.42 8.75 -18.49
N ASP A 197 -16.09 9.44 -17.58
CA ASP A 197 -15.61 10.68 -17.02
C ASP A 197 -14.40 10.43 -16.12
N TYR A 198 -13.23 10.99 -16.54
CA TYR A 198 -12.03 10.99 -15.74
C TYR A 198 -11.41 12.40 -15.73
N PRO A 199 -11.12 12.97 -14.56
CA PRO A 199 -11.42 12.46 -13.21
C PRO A 199 -12.92 12.34 -12.94
N THR A 200 -13.31 11.47 -11.99
CA THR A 200 -14.72 11.25 -11.62
C THR A 200 -15.42 12.59 -11.34
N PRO A 201 -16.68 12.81 -11.78
CA PRO A 201 -17.41 14.03 -11.49
C PRO A 201 -17.38 14.42 -10.01
N GLY A 202 -17.09 15.71 -9.72
CA GLY A 202 -16.92 16.21 -8.36
C GLY A 202 -15.52 16.05 -7.76
N SER A 203 -14.55 15.47 -8.49
CA SER A 203 -13.16 15.47 -8.04
C SER A 203 -12.52 16.84 -8.23
N SER A 204 -11.79 17.32 -7.22
CA SER A 204 -10.88 18.46 -7.39
C SER A 204 -9.71 18.06 -8.31
N ARG A 205 -9.35 18.95 -9.21
CA ARG A 205 -8.17 18.80 -10.09
C ARG A 205 -6.88 19.02 -9.34
#